data_60c417bd26ae1c4e115bfe5c6af2380a
#
_entry.id   60c417bd26ae1c4e115bfe5c6af2380a
#
_cell.length_a   1.000
_cell.length_b   1.000
_cell.length_c   1.000
_cell.angle_alpha   90.00
_cell.angle_beta   90.00
_cell.angle_gamma   90.00
#
_symmetry.space_group_name_H-M   'P 1'
#
loop_
_entity.id
_entity.type
_entity.pdbx_description
1 polymer ?
#
loop_
_entity_poly.entity_id
_entity_poly.type
_entity_poly.pdbx_seq_one_letter_code
_entity_poly.pdbx_strand_id
1 'polypeptide(L)'
;MTTEDQDDSSKEEFTNRINKQKGRISSEFIEETKYLSQTQKDSWNENGYILIPDFYPESKCEEINQTVIDIVRSMVDNSEEFNHAYIDDGHIGIREMKPPVKIENIEDEMSKVFRLHQKGIFNEFIKREDLLDMLQDILGENIDCFLSQFIFKNPGAWGQPWHQDSSYFPFDRAPQVGAWLATSPATEENGCLVILPGSHKEPLHEHLPDDRPGSNYGYTEIKNHDFLKETPLLLQTGDLLLFHSFLMHKSFDNKSKHRRTAMVYHFAETGTNFGEIDSPTNQWISVRGKGLS
;
A
#
# COMPACT_ATOMS: atom_id res chain seq x y z
N MET A 1 -10.23 28.85 -18.27
CA MET A 1 -10.22 27.54 -17.60
C MET A 1 -10.18 27.82 -16.13
N THR A 2 -11.20 27.38 -15.41
CA THR A 2 -11.26 27.53 -13.95
C THR A 2 -10.40 26.46 -13.31
N THR A 3 -10.01 26.62 -12.06
CA THR A 3 -9.26 25.60 -11.30
C THR A 3 -10.00 24.26 -11.21
N GLU A 4 -11.34 24.26 -11.27
CA GLU A 4 -12.19 23.07 -11.36
C GLU A 4 -12.03 22.31 -12.69
N ASP A 5 -11.91 23.03 -13.83
CA ASP A 5 -11.72 22.41 -15.15
C ASP A 5 -10.34 21.72 -15.28
N GLN A 6 -9.32 22.23 -14.59
CA GLN A 6 -7.98 21.61 -14.56
C GLN A 6 -7.93 20.37 -13.67
N ASP A 7 -8.66 20.36 -12.57
CA ASP A 7 -8.73 19.21 -11.66
C ASP A 7 -9.49 18.03 -12.30
N ASP A 8 -10.57 18.29 -13.02
CA ASP A 8 -11.37 17.26 -13.68
C ASP A 8 -10.60 16.61 -14.85
N SER A 9 -9.86 17.40 -15.63
CA SER A 9 -9.02 16.88 -16.72
C SER A 9 -7.89 15.99 -16.20
N SER A 10 -7.27 16.33 -15.08
CA SER A 10 -6.19 15.54 -14.48
C SER A 10 -6.69 14.23 -13.88
N LYS A 11 -7.89 14.22 -13.32
CA LYS A 11 -8.55 13.00 -12.81
C LYS A 11 -8.93 12.05 -13.93
N GLU A 12 -9.44 12.56 -15.04
CA GLU A 12 -9.79 11.75 -16.21
C GLU A 12 -8.55 11.11 -16.84
N GLU A 13 -7.47 11.88 -17.02
CA GLU A 13 -6.21 11.35 -17.54
C GLU A 13 -5.62 10.27 -16.61
N PHE A 14 -5.63 10.49 -15.30
CA PHE A 14 -5.19 9.50 -14.33
C PHE A 14 -6.03 8.23 -14.40
N THR A 15 -7.36 8.36 -14.44
CA THR A 15 -8.29 7.23 -14.53
C THR A 15 -8.09 6.44 -15.83
N ASN A 16 -7.92 7.11 -16.95
CA ASN A 16 -7.62 6.47 -18.23
C ASN A 16 -6.30 5.71 -18.19
N ARG A 17 -5.30 6.23 -17.49
CA ARG A 17 -4.00 5.60 -17.33
C ARG A 17 -4.09 4.30 -16.55
N ILE A 18 -4.76 4.29 -15.40
CA ILE A 18 -4.88 3.08 -14.56
C ILE A 18 -5.75 2.00 -15.21
N ASN A 19 -6.69 2.37 -16.07
CA ASN A 19 -7.54 1.43 -16.78
C ASN A 19 -6.93 0.84 -18.07
N LYS A 20 -5.70 1.24 -18.45
CA LYS A 20 -5.03 0.68 -19.64
C LYS A 20 -4.85 -0.85 -19.60
N GLN A 21 -4.79 -1.42 -18.41
CA GLN A 21 -4.62 -2.86 -18.20
C GLN A 21 -5.91 -3.57 -17.76
N LYS A 22 -7.06 -2.92 -17.82
CA LYS A 22 -8.35 -3.54 -17.54
C LYS A 22 -8.51 -4.85 -18.32
N GLY A 23 -8.93 -5.91 -17.64
CA GLY A 23 -9.07 -7.24 -18.23
C GLY A 23 -7.81 -8.11 -18.17
N ARG A 24 -6.66 -7.58 -17.74
CA ARG A 24 -5.46 -8.38 -17.50
C ARG A 24 -5.73 -9.41 -16.40
N ILE A 25 -5.19 -10.60 -16.58
CA ILE A 25 -5.28 -11.71 -15.61
C ILE A 25 -3.86 -12.02 -15.11
N SER A 26 -3.74 -12.27 -13.82
CA SER A 26 -2.56 -12.92 -13.25
C SER A 26 -2.78 -14.43 -13.30
N SER A 27 -1.86 -15.15 -13.92
CA SER A 27 -1.94 -16.62 -14.07
C SER A 27 -0.96 -17.37 -13.17
N GLU A 28 -0.27 -16.67 -12.30
CA GLU A 28 0.79 -17.25 -11.50
C GLU A 28 0.24 -17.86 -10.21
N PHE A 29 0.48 -19.16 -10.06
CA PHE A 29 0.25 -19.92 -8.84
C PHE A 29 1.58 -20.46 -8.34
N ILE A 30 1.74 -20.50 -7.02
CA ILE A 30 2.91 -21.15 -6.42
C ILE A 30 2.72 -22.66 -6.54
N GLU A 31 3.57 -23.33 -7.31
CA GLU A 31 3.53 -24.80 -7.48
C GLU A 31 4.33 -25.50 -6.38
N GLU A 32 5.53 -25.01 -6.11
CA GLU A 32 6.44 -25.54 -5.09
C GLU A 32 6.89 -24.43 -4.15
N THR A 33 7.11 -24.76 -2.88
CA THR A 33 7.61 -23.83 -1.88
C THR A 33 8.86 -24.37 -1.20
N LYS A 34 9.77 -23.48 -0.91
CA LYS A 34 10.97 -23.76 -0.11
C LYS A 34 10.84 -23.21 1.32
N TYR A 35 10.18 -22.10 1.46
CA TYR A 35 10.11 -21.33 2.69
C TYR A 35 8.70 -21.22 3.24
N LEU A 36 7.69 -21.07 2.38
CA LEU A 36 6.29 -21.04 2.81
C LEU A 36 5.83 -22.43 3.26
N SER A 37 5.10 -22.47 4.36
CA SER A 37 4.38 -23.67 4.76
C SER A 37 3.26 -24.00 3.76
N GLN A 38 2.80 -25.26 3.76
CA GLN A 38 1.69 -25.66 2.87
C GLN A 38 0.44 -24.81 3.11
N THR A 39 0.11 -24.49 4.36
CA THR A 39 -1.04 -23.63 4.69
C THR A 39 -0.89 -22.21 4.12
N GLN A 40 0.31 -21.64 4.17
CA GLN A 40 0.57 -20.32 3.60
C GLN A 40 0.48 -20.34 2.08
N LYS A 41 1.04 -21.36 1.44
CA LYS A 41 0.93 -21.61 0.00
C LYS A 41 -0.53 -21.73 -0.43
N ASP A 42 -1.31 -22.56 0.26
CA ASP A 42 -2.73 -22.77 -0.02
C ASP A 42 -3.50 -21.46 0.15
N SER A 43 -3.23 -20.69 1.22
CA SER A 43 -3.85 -19.39 1.44
C SER A 43 -3.52 -18.40 0.32
N TRP A 44 -2.27 -18.33 -0.12
CA TRP A 44 -1.88 -17.50 -1.25
C TRP A 44 -2.61 -17.89 -2.53
N ASN A 45 -2.57 -19.17 -2.88
CA ASN A 45 -3.16 -19.68 -4.11
C ASN A 45 -4.70 -19.61 -4.11
N GLU A 46 -5.34 -19.82 -2.98
CA GLU A 46 -6.80 -19.84 -2.88
C GLU A 46 -7.40 -18.45 -2.62
N ASN A 47 -6.78 -17.69 -1.73
CA ASN A 47 -7.33 -16.46 -1.19
C ASN A 47 -6.59 -15.20 -1.64
N GLY A 48 -5.33 -15.31 -2.10
CA GLY A 48 -4.52 -14.18 -2.58
C GLY A 48 -3.79 -13.42 -1.47
N TYR A 49 -3.68 -14.00 -0.27
CA TYR A 49 -2.96 -13.38 0.84
C TYR A 49 -2.39 -14.40 1.83
N ILE A 50 -1.43 -13.95 2.62
CA ILE A 50 -0.86 -14.69 3.75
C ILE A 50 -0.83 -13.75 4.96
N LEU A 51 -1.39 -14.19 6.08
CA LEU A 51 -1.28 -13.49 7.36
C LEU A 51 -0.20 -14.16 8.22
N ILE A 52 0.73 -13.38 8.71
CA ILE A 52 1.83 -13.80 9.58
C ILE A 52 1.68 -13.04 10.91
N PRO A 53 1.11 -13.69 11.95
CA PRO A 53 0.98 -13.06 13.25
C PRO A 53 2.35 -12.86 13.91
N ASP A 54 2.48 -11.80 14.69
CA ASP A 54 3.67 -11.52 15.54
C ASP A 54 5.00 -11.55 14.76
N PHE A 55 4.96 -11.05 13.51
CA PHE A 55 6.11 -11.05 12.61
C PHE A 55 7.20 -10.07 13.03
N TYR A 56 6.80 -8.92 13.55
CA TYR A 56 7.73 -7.83 13.87
C TYR A 56 7.52 -7.33 15.30
N PRO A 57 8.60 -7.12 16.07
CA PRO A 57 8.47 -6.72 17.48
C PRO A 57 7.71 -5.40 17.64
N GLU A 58 6.81 -5.33 18.64
CA GLU A 58 6.03 -4.12 18.94
C GLU A 58 6.93 -2.89 19.16
N SER A 59 8.04 -3.05 19.88
CA SER A 59 9.02 -1.97 20.08
C SER A 59 9.61 -1.42 18.79
N LYS A 60 9.76 -2.26 17.77
CA LYS A 60 10.21 -1.84 16.43
C LYS A 60 9.11 -1.16 15.64
N CYS A 61 7.85 -1.54 15.85
CA CYS A 61 6.70 -0.83 15.30
C CYS A 61 6.58 0.58 15.90
N GLU A 62 6.83 0.71 17.20
CA GLU A 62 6.88 2.02 17.87
C GLU A 62 8.02 2.89 17.33
N GLU A 63 9.23 2.30 17.11
CA GLU A 63 10.37 2.99 16.50
C GLU A 63 10.03 3.49 15.09
N ILE A 64 9.35 2.67 14.26
CA ILE A 64 8.85 3.08 12.94
C ILE A 64 7.90 4.27 13.08
N ASN A 65 6.90 4.18 13.95
CA ASN A 65 5.90 5.23 14.15
C ASN A 65 6.56 6.55 14.54
N GLN A 66 7.47 6.52 15.51
CA GLN A 66 8.16 7.73 15.96
C GLN A 66 9.05 8.32 14.88
N THR A 67 9.81 7.47 14.15
CA THR A 67 10.67 7.92 13.05
C THR A 67 9.89 8.63 11.96
N VAL A 68 8.70 8.11 11.59
CA VAL A 68 7.86 8.77 10.57
C VAL A 68 7.29 10.09 11.08
N ILE A 69 6.88 10.16 12.35
CA ILE A 69 6.41 11.41 12.96
C ILE A 69 7.54 12.48 12.92
N ASP A 70 8.77 12.11 13.25
CA ASP A 70 9.91 13.03 13.22
C ASP A 70 10.21 13.51 11.79
N ILE A 71 10.12 12.61 10.79
CA ILE A 71 10.24 12.97 9.37
C ILE A 71 9.14 13.98 8.98
N VAL A 72 7.88 13.71 9.31
CA VAL A 72 6.75 14.58 8.97
C VAL A 72 6.90 15.95 9.62
N ARG A 73 7.31 16.01 10.88
CA ARG A 73 7.56 17.29 11.58
C ARG A 73 8.69 18.08 10.94
N SER A 74 9.72 17.41 10.41
CA SER A 74 10.81 18.07 9.68
C SER A 74 10.38 18.61 8.32
N MET A 75 9.40 17.97 7.66
CA MET A 75 8.90 18.42 6.36
C MET A 75 8.24 19.81 6.41
N VAL A 76 7.64 20.18 7.54
CA VAL A 76 6.87 21.44 7.68
C VAL A 76 7.77 22.67 7.63
N ASP A 77 8.97 22.56 8.15
CA ASP A 77 9.90 23.70 8.24
C ASP A 77 10.53 24.07 6.88
N ASN A 78 10.42 23.19 5.87
CA ASN A 78 11.11 23.31 4.59
C ASN A 78 10.18 23.29 3.36
N SER A 79 8.86 23.20 3.53
CA SER A 79 7.96 22.93 2.41
C SER A 79 7.54 24.16 1.61
N GLU A 80 7.69 24.11 0.28
CA GLU A 80 6.77 24.79 -0.61
C GLU A 80 5.43 24.04 -0.55
N GLU A 81 4.37 24.70 -0.07
CA GLU A 81 3.04 24.12 0.01
C GLU A 81 2.51 23.82 -1.40
N PHE A 82 2.57 22.55 -1.80
CA PHE A 82 1.59 22.01 -2.73
C PHE A 82 0.31 21.72 -1.95
N ASN A 83 -0.85 22.03 -2.51
CA ASN A 83 -2.14 21.93 -1.81
C ASN A 83 -2.41 20.61 -1.07
N HIS A 84 -1.71 19.52 -1.42
CA HIS A 84 -1.93 18.18 -0.86
C HIS A 84 -0.66 17.38 -0.59
N ALA A 85 0.53 17.89 -0.91
CA ALA A 85 1.77 17.14 -0.75
C ALA A 85 2.91 18.01 -0.21
N TYR A 86 3.73 17.40 0.62
CA TYR A 86 5.00 17.96 1.10
C TYR A 86 6.15 17.12 0.52
N ILE A 87 7.23 17.77 0.11
CA ILE A 87 8.43 17.07 -0.37
C ILE A 87 9.61 17.58 0.45
N ASP A 88 10.30 16.65 1.12
CA ASP A 88 11.54 16.94 1.85
C ASP A 88 12.48 15.74 1.81
N ASP A 89 13.78 16.00 1.64
CA ASP A 89 14.90 15.02 1.65
C ASP A 89 14.58 13.70 0.90
N GLY A 90 13.81 13.79 -0.19
CA GLY A 90 13.41 12.65 -1.02
C GLY A 90 12.13 11.92 -0.57
N HIS A 91 11.51 12.31 0.53
CA HIS A 91 10.20 11.81 0.94
C HIS A 91 9.06 12.60 0.31
N ILE A 92 7.91 11.96 0.15
CA ILE A 92 6.67 12.59 -0.33
C ILE A 92 5.58 12.34 0.71
N GLY A 93 5.14 13.40 1.38
CA GLY A 93 4.02 13.36 2.31
C GLY A 93 2.74 13.83 1.64
N ILE A 94 1.64 13.13 1.85
CA ILE A 94 0.30 13.53 1.37
C ILE A 94 -0.59 13.88 2.56
N ARG A 95 -1.15 15.08 2.52
CA ARG A 95 -2.12 15.56 3.54
C ARG A 95 -3.46 14.83 3.43
N GLU A 96 -4.15 14.74 4.55
CA GLU A 96 -5.52 14.26 4.60
C GLU A 96 -6.46 15.31 3.97
N MET A 97 -7.25 14.89 2.99
CA MET A 97 -8.24 15.76 2.33
C MET A 97 -9.46 16.00 3.19
N LYS A 98 -9.82 15.01 4.02
CA LYS A 98 -10.82 15.14 5.07
C LYS A 98 -10.08 15.33 6.38
N PRO A 99 -10.07 16.54 6.94
CA PRO A 99 -9.30 16.82 8.13
C PRO A 99 -9.75 15.95 9.31
N PRO A 100 -8.82 15.61 10.21
CA PRO A 100 -9.14 14.84 11.41
C PRO A 100 -10.10 15.60 12.33
N VAL A 101 -10.74 14.89 13.24
CA VAL A 101 -11.69 15.45 14.20
C VAL A 101 -11.04 16.53 15.08
N LYS A 102 -9.75 16.36 15.38
CA LYS A 102 -8.95 17.31 16.16
C LYS A 102 -7.53 17.34 15.60
N ILE A 103 -7.08 18.53 15.25
CA ILE A 103 -5.70 18.77 14.79
C ILE A 103 -4.92 19.36 15.95
N GLU A 104 -3.91 18.63 16.41
CA GLU A 104 -2.97 19.08 17.44
C GLU A 104 -1.55 19.22 16.90
N ASN A 105 -1.19 18.37 15.94
CA ASN A 105 0.13 18.29 15.35
C ASN A 105 0.01 18.03 13.85
N ILE A 106 1.09 18.27 13.10
CA ILE A 106 1.10 18.11 11.64
C ILE A 106 0.80 16.66 11.21
N GLU A 107 1.22 15.66 11.96
CA GLU A 107 0.91 14.26 11.69
C GLU A 107 -0.58 13.95 11.73
N ASP A 108 -1.39 14.80 12.38
CA ASP A 108 -2.85 14.67 12.37
C ASP A 108 -3.47 15.09 11.03
N GLU A 109 -2.73 15.86 10.22
CA GLU A 109 -3.12 16.24 8.87
C GLU A 109 -2.59 15.29 7.79
N MET A 110 -1.70 14.36 8.15
CA MET A 110 -1.08 13.49 7.17
C MET A 110 -1.95 12.27 6.86
N SER A 111 -1.96 11.88 5.60
CA SER A 111 -2.55 10.63 5.11
C SER A 111 -1.48 9.57 4.86
N LYS A 112 -0.44 9.92 4.10
CA LYS A 112 0.62 8.99 3.67
C LYS A 112 1.97 9.68 3.61
N VAL A 113 3.05 8.91 3.86
CA VAL A 113 4.43 9.28 3.55
C VAL A 113 5.09 8.18 2.74
N PHE A 114 5.68 8.53 1.60
CA PHE A 114 6.30 7.61 0.66
C PHE A 114 7.82 7.67 0.69
N ARG A 115 8.49 6.68 0.03
CA ARG A 115 9.94 6.59 -0.18
C ARG A 115 10.76 6.41 1.11
N LEU A 116 10.20 5.69 2.08
CA LEU A 116 10.86 5.47 3.37
C LEU A 116 11.92 4.35 3.32
N HIS A 117 11.78 3.39 2.41
CA HIS A 117 12.57 2.14 2.38
C HIS A 117 14.04 2.27 2.01
N GLN A 118 14.53 3.50 1.77
CA GLN A 118 15.93 3.75 1.42
C GLN A 118 16.89 3.66 2.59
N LYS A 119 16.46 4.01 3.80
CA LYS A 119 17.35 4.27 4.95
C LYS A 119 16.79 3.65 6.25
N GLY A 120 17.71 3.44 7.20
CA GLY A 120 17.40 3.11 8.60
C GLY A 120 16.52 1.89 8.77
N ILE A 121 15.65 1.93 9.75
CA ILE A 121 14.77 0.83 10.13
C ILE A 121 13.88 0.33 8.98
N PHE A 122 13.52 1.20 8.04
CA PHE A 122 12.72 0.84 6.87
C PHE A 122 13.52 -0.01 5.87
N ASN A 123 14.81 0.33 5.65
CA ASN A 123 15.71 -0.44 4.79
C ASN A 123 16.11 -1.77 5.45
N GLU A 124 16.30 -1.77 6.77
CA GLU A 124 16.54 -2.99 7.54
C GLU A 124 15.35 -3.96 7.42
N PHE A 125 14.13 -3.45 7.48
CA PHE A 125 12.93 -4.28 7.34
C PHE A 125 12.84 -4.99 5.99
N ILE A 126 13.05 -4.28 4.87
CA ILE A 126 12.95 -4.89 3.53
C ILE A 126 14.09 -5.89 3.21
N LYS A 127 15.14 -5.91 4.02
CA LYS A 127 16.28 -6.83 3.91
C LYS A 127 16.24 -8.00 4.90
N ARG A 128 15.13 -8.16 5.62
CA ARG A 128 14.96 -9.29 6.54
C ARG A 128 14.92 -10.60 5.75
N GLU A 129 15.75 -11.55 6.15
CA GLU A 129 15.84 -12.86 5.47
C GLU A 129 14.52 -13.62 5.54
N ASP A 130 13.81 -13.60 6.68
CA ASP A 130 12.54 -14.27 6.86
C ASP A 130 11.42 -13.70 5.94
N LEU A 131 11.43 -12.39 5.69
CA LEU A 131 10.54 -11.76 4.71
C LEU A 131 10.94 -12.16 3.27
N LEU A 132 12.21 -12.03 2.96
CA LEU A 132 12.73 -12.29 1.62
C LEU A 132 12.61 -13.77 1.22
N ASP A 133 12.70 -14.68 2.17
CA ASP A 133 12.48 -16.11 1.97
C ASP A 133 11.03 -16.38 1.53
N MET A 134 10.03 -15.79 2.21
CA MET A 134 8.63 -15.91 1.80
C MET A 134 8.37 -15.28 0.43
N LEU A 135 8.94 -14.10 0.19
CA LEU A 135 8.81 -13.40 -1.09
C LEU A 135 9.47 -14.18 -2.25
N GLN A 136 10.54 -14.90 -1.98
CA GLN A 136 11.21 -15.73 -3.01
C GLN A 136 10.32 -16.85 -3.53
N ASP A 137 9.51 -17.47 -2.69
CA ASP A 137 8.56 -18.49 -3.13
C ASP A 137 7.45 -17.92 -4.03
N ILE A 138 7.19 -16.59 -3.93
CA ILE A 138 6.16 -15.90 -4.70
C ILE A 138 6.73 -15.22 -5.96
N LEU A 139 7.87 -14.54 -5.84
CA LEU A 139 8.43 -13.66 -6.86
C LEU A 139 9.67 -14.23 -7.55
N GLY A 140 10.22 -15.35 -7.05
CA GLY A 140 11.48 -15.91 -7.54
C GLY A 140 12.71 -15.34 -6.85
N GLU A 141 13.90 -15.71 -7.37
CA GLU A 141 15.19 -15.47 -6.70
C GLU A 141 15.66 -14.01 -6.69
N ASN A 142 15.13 -13.17 -7.58
CA ASN A 142 15.58 -11.79 -7.75
C ASN A 142 14.42 -10.84 -7.45
N ILE A 143 14.56 -10.03 -6.41
CA ILE A 143 13.47 -9.24 -5.83
C ILE A 143 13.89 -7.80 -5.67
N ASP A 144 13.04 -6.89 -6.11
CA ASP A 144 13.14 -5.46 -5.88
C ASP A 144 11.99 -4.97 -4.98
N CYS A 145 12.30 -4.07 -4.04
CA CYS A 145 11.31 -3.24 -3.37
C CYS A 145 11.17 -1.93 -4.17
N PHE A 146 9.98 -1.62 -4.68
CA PHE A 146 9.80 -0.44 -5.54
C PHE A 146 9.00 0.67 -4.91
N LEU A 147 8.25 0.38 -3.86
CA LEU A 147 7.41 1.37 -3.18
C LEU A 147 7.38 1.09 -1.69
N SER A 148 7.40 2.15 -0.91
CA SER A 148 7.00 2.11 0.49
C SER A 148 6.11 3.29 0.82
N GLN A 149 5.13 3.04 1.67
CA GLN A 149 4.24 4.06 2.19
C GLN A 149 3.90 3.79 3.65
N PHE A 150 4.01 4.83 4.47
CA PHE A 150 3.45 4.81 5.81
C PHE A 150 2.07 5.45 5.76
N ILE A 151 1.10 4.82 6.38
CA ILE A 151 -0.29 5.25 6.36
C ILE A 151 -0.69 5.78 7.73
N PHE A 152 -1.06 7.04 7.78
CA PHE A 152 -1.79 7.63 8.90
C PHE A 152 -3.28 7.52 8.63
N LYS A 153 -4.00 6.70 9.38
CA LYS A 153 -5.46 6.75 9.38
C LYS A 153 -5.91 7.46 10.64
N ASN A 154 -5.96 8.78 10.55
CA ASN A 154 -6.34 9.66 11.65
C ASN A 154 -7.82 9.51 12.00
N PRO A 155 -8.27 9.87 13.22
CA PRO A 155 -9.69 9.94 13.56
C PRO A 155 -10.49 10.75 12.54
N GLY A 156 -11.56 10.15 12.00
CA GLY A 156 -12.39 10.77 10.97
C GLY A 156 -11.88 10.59 9.52
N ALA A 157 -10.70 10.05 9.31
CA ALA A 157 -10.17 9.76 7.98
C ALA A 157 -11.02 8.71 7.24
N TRP A 158 -11.24 8.93 5.95
CA TRP A 158 -11.94 7.97 5.11
C TRP A 158 -11.11 6.75 4.79
N GLY A 159 -11.78 5.62 4.60
CA GLY A 159 -11.20 4.42 4.03
C GLY A 159 -10.91 4.60 2.53
N GLN A 160 -9.87 3.94 2.05
CA GLN A 160 -9.67 3.79 0.63
C GLN A 160 -10.72 2.82 0.10
N PRO A 161 -11.44 3.15 -1.00
CA PRO A 161 -12.47 2.31 -1.59
C PRO A 161 -11.92 0.99 -2.15
N TRP A 162 -12.80 0.10 -2.62
CA TRP A 162 -12.42 -1.14 -3.28
C TRP A 162 -11.52 -0.90 -4.49
N HIS A 163 -10.35 -1.52 -4.48
CA HIS A 163 -9.37 -1.41 -5.57
C HIS A 163 -8.50 -2.67 -5.65
N GLN A 164 -7.77 -2.77 -6.74
CA GLN A 164 -6.68 -3.71 -6.97
C GLN A 164 -5.40 -2.89 -7.16
N ASP A 165 -4.35 -3.18 -6.42
CA ASP A 165 -3.10 -2.40 -6.48
C ASP A 165 -2.47 -2.40 -7.87
N SER A 166 -2.61 -3.50 -8.63
CA SER A 166 -2.13 -3.57 -10.02
C SER A 166 -2.75 -2.52 -10.96
N SER A 167 -3.84 -1.87 -10.58
CA SER A 167 -4.36 -0.74 -11.34
C SER A 167 -3.42 0.46 -11.29
N TYR A 168 -2.74 0.66 -10.17
CA TYR A 168 -1.75 1.73 -9.99
C TYR A 168 -0.37 1.35 -10.55
N PHE A 169 -0.11 0.05 -10.74
CA PHE A 169 1.16 -0.51 -11.19
C PHE A 169 1.01 -1.18 -12.56
N PRO A 170 1.07 -0.42 -13.66
CA PRO A 170 0.89 -0.97 -15.02
C PRO A 170 2.15 -1.72 -15.49
N PHE A 171 2.64 -2.61 -14.68
CA PHE A 171 3.85 -3.38 -14.91
C PHE A 171 3.60 -4.55 -15.87
N ASP A 172 4.63 -4.97 -16.60
CA ASP A 172 4.56 -6.07 -17.57
C ASP A 172 4.44 -7.45 -16.93
N ARG A 173 4.75 -7.55 -15.62
CA ARG A 173 4.70 -8.80 -14.84
C ARG A 173 3.73 -8.66 -13.67
N ALA A 174 3.23 -9.79 -13.21
CA ALA A 174 2.41 -9.94 -12.02
C ALA A 174 2.72 -11.31 -11.38
N PRO A 175 2.55 -11.45 -10.07
CA PRO A 175 2.08 -10.42 -9.13
C PRO A 175 3.16 -9.40 -8.78
N GLN A 176 2.72 -8.25 -8.26
CA GLN A 176 3.45 -7.52 -7.24
C GLN A 176 2.93 -7.99 -5.89
N VAL A 177 3.75 -7.90 -4.85
CA VAL A 177 3.37 -8.29 -3.50
C VAL A 177 3.34 -7.06 -2.60
N GLY A 178 2.18 -6.78 -2.02
CA GLY A 178 2.05 -5.83 -0.93
C GLY A 178 2.41 -6.51 0.39
N ALA A 179 3.29 -5.89 1.17
CA ALA A 179 3.64 -6.30 2.53
C ALA A 179 3.16 -5.22 3.50
N TRP A 180 2.01 -5.45 4.12
CA TRP A 180 1.35 -4.52 5.03
C TRP A 180 1.64 -4.91 6.48
N LEU A 181 2.51 -4.13 7.16
CA LEU A 181 2.86 -4.29 8.56
C LEU A 181 1.94 -3.43 9.44
N ALA A 182 1.22 -4.04 10.34
CA ALA A 182 0.45 -3.33 11.36
C ALA A 182 1.40 -2.69 12.38
N THR A 183 1.57 -1.37 12.33
CA THR A 183 2.38 -0.65 13.33
C THR A 183 1.54 -0.12 14.50
N SER A 184 0.23 -0.34 14.45
CA SER A 184 -0.73 -0.23 15.55
C SER A 184 -1.86 -1.25 15.33
N PRO A 185 -2.67 -1.58 16.35
CA PRO A 185 -3.80 -2.48 16.16
C PRO A 185 -4.76 -1.94 15.09
N ALA A 186 -5.26 -2.82 14.23
CA ALA A 186 -6.25 -2.50 13.19
C ALA A 186 -7.56 -3.23 13.48
N THR A 187 -8.63 -2.47 13.68
CA THR A 187 -9.98 -2.94 14.00
C THR A 187 -11.00 -2.35 13.01
N GLU A 188 -12.19 -2.89 12.98
CA GLU A 188 -13.25 -2.31 12.14
C GLU A 188 -13.55 -0.86 12.50
N GLU A 189 -13.50 -0.52 13.80
CA GLU A 189 -13.77 0.84 14.28
C GLU A 189 -12.70 1.84 13.83
N ASN A 190 -11.41 1.45 13.83
CA ASN A 190 -10.32 2.36 13.47
C ASN A 190 -9.84 2.24 12.02
N GLY A 191 -10.55 1.47 11.20
CA GLY A 191 -10.32 1.42 9.76
C GLY A 191 -9.36 0.33 9.30
N CYS A 192 -9.56 -0.92 9.75
CA CYS A 192 -8.81 -2.07 9.25
C CYS A 192 -8.99 -2.29 7.75
N LEU A 193 -8.13 -3.12 7.17
CA LEU A 193 -8.30 -3.62 5.82
C LEU A 193 -9.49 -4.58 5.74
N VAL A 194 -10.14 -4.58 4.60
CA VAL A 194 -11.16 -5.54 4.20
C VAL A 194 -10.77 -6.10 2.84
N ILE A 195 -10.76 -7.40 2.72
CA ILE A 195 -10.38 -8.10 1.50
C ILE A 195 -11.57 -8.87 0.91
N LEU A 196 -11.49 -9.16 -0.37
CA LEU A 196 -12.36 -10.12 -1.04
C LEU A 196 -11.54 -11.38 -1.36
N PRO A 197 -11.55 -12.42 -0.50
CA PRO A 197 -10.72 -13.60 -0.71
C PRO A 197 -10.98 -14.27 -2.06
N GLY A 198 -9.91 -14.64 -2.76
CA GLY A 198 -9.98 -15.29 -4.08
C GLY A 198 -10.12 -14.34 -5.26
N SER A 199 -10.38 -13.06 -5.03
CA SER A 199 -10.56 -12.07 -6.11
C SER A 199 -9.29 -11.78 -6.92
N HIS A 200 -8.11 -12.19 -6.43
CA HIS A 200 -6.86 -12.10 -7.19
C HIS A 200 -6.85 -12.98 -8.45
N LYS A 201 -7.77 -13.97 -8.54
CA LYS A 201 -7.98 -14.83 -9.72
C LYS A 201 -8.84 -14.17 -10.78
N GLU A 202 -9.47 -13.06 -10.44
CA GLU A 202 -10.28 -12.29 -11.36
C GLU A 202 -9.41 -11.34 -12.19
N PRO A 203 -9.89 -10.89 -13.35
CA PRO A 203 -9.17 -9.92 -14.15
C PRO A 203 -9.08 -8.57 -13.42
N LEU A 204 -8.16 -7.73 -13.88
CA LEU A 204 -8.10 -6.35 -13.44
C LEU A 204 -9.38 -5.62 -13.88
N HIS A 205 -10.14 -5.17 -12.89
CA HIS A 205 -11.42 -4.47 -13.09
C HIS A 205 -11.22 -3.01 -13.48
N GLU A 206 -12.29 -2.39 -13.92
CA GLU A 206 -12.35 -0.95 -14.11
C GLU A 206 -12.36 -0.22 -12.79
N HIS A 207 -11.48 0.76 -12.67
CA HIS A 207 -11.40 1.65 -11.53
C HIS A 207 -11.92 3.03 -11.94
N LEU A 208 -12.89 3.52 -11.22
CA LEU A 208 -13.47 4.85 -11.39
C LEU A 208 -12.91 5.80 -10.32
N PRO A 209 -12.86 7.11 -10.56
CA PRO A 209 -12.48 8.05 -9.53
C PRO A 209 -13.35 7.90 -8.28
N ASP A 210 -12.75 8.06 -7.10
CA ASP A 210 -13.51 8.24 -5.86
C ASP A 210 -14.14 9.63 -5.88
N ASP A 211 -15.45 9.69 -6.07
CA ASP A 211 -16.24 10.92 -6.20
C ASP A 211 -16.80 11.45 -4.88
N ARG A 212 -16.39 10.86 -3.75
CA ARG A 212 -16.77 11.39 -2.43
C ARG A 212 -16.16 12.78 -2.22
N PRO A 213 -16.95 13.79 -1.81
CA PRO A 213 -16.42 15.13 -1.56
C PRO A 213 -15.30 15.10 -0.52
N GLY A 214 -14.10 15.57 -0.89
CA GLY A 214 -12.92 15.54 -0.04
C GLY A 214 -12.28 14.16 0.10
N SER A 215 -12.44 13.26 -0.89
CA SER A 215 -11.66 12.03 -0.97
C SER A 215 -10.18 12.35 -1.23
N ASN A 216 -9.29 11.44 -0.83
CA ASN A 216 -7.86 11.62 -1.08
C ASN A 216 -7.55 11.58 -2.57
N TYR A 217 -6.65 12.46 -3.01
CA TYR A 217 -6.20 12.51 -4.39
C TYR A 217 -5.68 11.15 -4.88
N GLY A 218 -6.16 10.74 -6.05
CA GLY A 218 -5.75 9.48 -6.67
C GLY A 218 -6.44 8.24 -6.14
N TYR A 219 -7.40 8.34 -5.22
CA TYR A 219 -8.22 7.19 -4.87
C TYR A 219 -9.17 6.86 -5.99
N THR A 220 -9.28 5.57 -6.27
CA THR A 220 -10.17 5.01 -7.28
C THR A 220 -10.97 3.87 -6.69
N GLU A 221 -12.09 3.54 -7.32
CA GLU A 221 -13.07 2.59 -6.81
C GLU A 221 -13.55 1.61 -7.89
N ILE A 222 -13.62 0.34 -7.51
CA ILE A 222 -14.38 -0.68 -8.25
C ILE A 222 -15.82 -0.62 -7.77
N LYS A 223 -16.75 -0.10 -8.61
CA LYS A 223 -18.17 0.07 -8.22
C LYS A 223 -19.06 -1.11 -8.56
N ASN A 224 -18.78 -1.81 -9.65
CA ASN A 224 -19.65 -2.82 -10.21
C ASN A 224 -19.14 -4.24 -9.93
N HIS A 225 -19.19 -4.66 -8.66
CA HIS A 225 -18.79 -6.00 -8.24
C HIS A 225 -19.65 -6.49 -7.07
N ASP A 226 -19.73 -7.81 -6.88
CA ASP A 226 -20.37 -8.42 -5.71
C ASP A 226 -19.34 -8.61 -4.59
N PHE A 227 -19.52 -7.87 -3.52
CA PHE A 227 -18.65 -7.90 -2.34
C PHE A 227 -19.21 -8.69 -1.15
N LEU A 228 -20.21 -9.55 -1.35
CA LEU A 228 -20.88 -10.28 -0.26
C LEU A 228 -19.96 -11.16 0.60
N LYS A 229 -18.79 -11.54 0.07
CA LYS A 229 -17.81 -12.36 0.79
C LYS A 229 -16.67 -11.53 1.37
N GLU A 230 -16.87 -10.24 1.54
CA GLU A 230 -15.84 -9.37 2.14
C GLU A 230 -15.45 -9.84 3.55
N THR A 231 -14.17 -9.76 3.85
CA THR A 231 -13.60 -10.23 5.11
C THR A 231 -12.75 -9.12 5.74
N PRO A 232 -13.18 -8.55 6.88
CA PRO A 232 -12.33 -7.64 7.66
C PRO A 232 -11.11 -8.37 8.22
N LEU A 233 -9.94 -7.74 8.13
CA LEU A 233 -8.69 -8.23 8.71
C LEU A 233 -8.38 -7.47 10.00
N LEU A 234 -8.63 -8.14 11.13
CA LEU A 234 -8.28 -7.62 12.44
C LEU A 234 -6.84 -7.99 12.75
N LEU A 235 -5.97 -7.01 12.89
CA LEU A 235 -4.53 -7.21 13.06
C LEU A 235 -4.05 -6.59 14.37
N GLN A 236 -3.10 -7.27 15.01
CA GLN A 236 -2.38 -6.74 16.16
C GLN A 236 -1.12 -6.00 15.68
N THR A 237 -0.54 -5.17 16.55
CA THR A 237 0.77 -4.58 16.28
C THR A 237 1.80 -5.66 16.03
N GLY A 238 2.56 -5.56 14.95
CA GLY A 238 3.57 -6.53 14.56
C GLY A 238 3.09 -7.62 13.60
N ASP A 239 1.78 -7.74 13.34
CA ASP A 239 1.26 -8.65 12.33
C ASP A 239 1.63 -8.16 10.93
N LEU A 240 2.01 -9.09 10.05
CA LEU A 240 2.32 -8.83 8.65
C LEU A 240 1.29 -9.52 7.75
N LEU A 241 0.75 -8.77 6.81
CA LEU A 241 -0.07 -9.26 5.71
C LEU A 241 0.72 -9.18 4.40
N LEU A 242 0.97 -10.32 3.76
CA LEU A 242 1.40 -10.36 2.36
C LEU A 242 0.17 -10.55 1.49
N PHE A 243 0.00 -9.74 0.46
CA PHE A 243 -1.15 -9.83 -0.42
C PHE A 243 -0.80 -9.59 -1.89
N HIS A 244 -1.55 -10.26 -2.75
CA HIS A 244 -1.42 -10.22 -4.20
C HIS A 244 -1.96 -8.89 -4.75
N SER A 245 -1.25 -8.25 -5.67
CA SER A 245 -1.64 -6.95 -6.23
C SER A 245 -2.96 -6.93 -7.01
N PHE A 246 -3.49 -8.11 -7.38
CA PHE A 246 -4.83 -8.28 -7.96
C PHE A 246 -5.91 -8.55 -6.92
N LEU A 247 -5.55 -8.75 -5.64
CA LEU A 247 -6.54 -8.94 -4.59
C LEU A 247 -7.35 -7.65 -4.40
N MET A 248 -8.66 -7.75 -4.56
CA MET A 248 -9.55 -6.63 -4.26
C MET A 248 -9.56 -6.38 -2.76
N HIS A 249 -9.30 -5.15 -2.39
CA HIS A 249 -9.31 -4.73 -1.00
C HIS A 249 -9.74 -3.28 -0.85
N LYS A 250 -10.19 -2.97 0.34
CA LYS A 250 -10.54 -1.62 0.81
C LYS A 250 -10.07 -1.43 2.23
N SER A 251 -10.29 -0.28 2.81
CA SER A 251 -10.22 -0.10 4.26
C SER A 251 -11.45 0.62 4.76
N PHE A 252 -11.87 0.35 6.01
CA PHE A 252 -12.93 1.12 6.64
C PHE A 252 -12.50 2.54 6.98
N ASP A 253 -13.47 3.42 7.19
CA ASP A 253 -13.24 4.73 7.79
C ASP A 253 -12.77 4.56 9.24
N ASN A 254 -11.95 5.50 9.70
CA ASN A 254 -11.62 5.55 11.12
C ASN A 254 -12.69 6.34 11.88
N LYS A 255 -13.56 5.62 12.56
CA LYS A 255 -14.62 6.18 13.42
C LYS A 255 -14.21 6.28 14.89
N SER A 256 -13.01 5.77 15.21
CA SER A 256 -12.45 5.78 16.57
C SER A 256 -11.80 7.12 16.90
N LYS A 257 -11.36 7.25 18.15
CA LYS A 257 -10.57 8.40 18.62
C LYS A 257 -9.05 8.19 18.51
N HIS A 258 -8.64 7.03 17.99
CA HIS A 258 -7.25 6.63 17.93
C HIS A 258 -6.76 6.55 16.47
N ARG A 259 -5.56 7.05 16.21
CA ARG A 259 -4.88 6.89 14.94
C ARG A 259 -4.55 5.41 14.71
N ARG A 260 -4.81 4.89 13.53
CA ARG A 260 -4.32 3.59 13.07
C ARG A 260 -3.18 3.81 12.10
N THR A 261 -2.03 3.22 12.37
CA THR A 261 -0.84 3.31 11.53
C THR A 261 -0.49 1.98 10.91
N ALA A 262 0.12 2.04 9.74
CA ALA A 262 0.66 0.87 9.05
C ALA A 262 1.83 1.27 8.16
N MET A 263 2.83 0.40 8.07
CA MET A 263 3.91 0.50 7.10
C MET A 263 3.69 -0.51 5.98
N VAL A 264 3.65 -0.04 4.73
CA VAL A 264 3.40 -0.89 3.56
C VAL A 264 4.59 -0.81 2.62
N TYR A 265 5.03 -1.98 2.15
CA TYR A 265 6.06 -2.11 1.12
C TYR A 265 5.49 -2.87 -0.07
N HIS A 266 5.98 -2.57 -1.25
CA HIS A 266 5.60 -3.31 -2.46
C HIS A 266 6.84 -3.86 -3.14
N PHE A 267 6.76 -5.14 -3.47
CA PHE A 267 7.83 -5.90 -4.09
C PHE A 267 7.42 -6.41 -5.46
N ALA A 268 8.41 -6.55 -6.34
CA ALA A 268 8.26 -7.15 -7.66
C ALA A 268 9.48 -8.00 -8.00
N GLU A 269 9.34 -8.90 -8.96
CA GLU A 269 10.48 -9.59 -9.56
C GLU A 269 11.42 -8.57 -10.22
N THR A 270 12.73 -8.72 -9.99
CA THR A 270 13.73 -7.84 -10.61
C THR A 270 13.64 -7.90 -12.15
N GLY A 271 13.74 -6.74 -12.78
CA GLY A 271 13.59 -6.59 -14.22
C GLY A 271 12.14 -6.45 -14.68
N THR A 272 11.19 -6.29 -13.74
CA THR A 272 9.83 -5.84 -14.06
C THR A 272 9.90 -4.49 -14.75
N ASN A 273 9.24 -4.39 -15.92
CA ASN A 273 9.18 -3.17 -16.70
C ASN A 273 7.89 -2.41 -16.36
N PHE A 274 8.03 -1.17 -15.97
CA PHE A 274 6.91 -0.27 -15.65
C PHE A 274 6.51 0.62 -16.84
N GLY A 275 7.10 0.40 -18.03
CA GLY A 275 6.78 1.16 -19.25
C GLY A 275 7.15 2.64 -19.15
N GLU A 276 6.34 3.49 -19.80
CA GLU A 276 6.55 4.96 -19.81
C GLU A 276 6.06 5.64 -18.53
N ILE A 277 5.47 4.89 -17.59
CA ILE A 277 4.74 5.43 -16.45
C ILE A 277 5.36 4.91 -15.15
N ASP A 278 6.46 5.54 -14.76
CA ASP A 278 6.92 5.44 -13.38
C ASP A 278 6.21 6.49 -12.52
N SER A 279 5.80 6.10 -11.33
CA SER A 279 5.19 7.04 -10.39
C SER A 279 6.29 7.78 -9.63
N PRO A 280 6.12 9.08 -9.34
CA PRO A 280 7.09 9.82 -8.53
C PRO A 280 7.23 9.23 -7.11
N THR A 281 6.28 8.41 -6.66
CA THR A 281 6.37 7.71 -5.37
C THR A 281 7.24 6.46 -5.41
N ASN A 282 7.51 5.90 -6.61
CA ASN A 282 8.31 4.70 -6.76
C ASN A 282 9.80 5.01 -6.60
N GLN A 283 10.51 4.02 -6.03
CA GLN A 283 11.96 4.03 -5.91
C GLN A 283 12.46 2.61 -5.79
N TRP A 284 13.09 2.13 -6.84
CA TRP A 284 13.51 0.73 -6.96
C TRP A 284 14.80 0.46 -6.20
N ILE A 285 14.78 -0.53 -5.32
CA ILE A 285 15.94 -1.03 -4.58
C ILE A 285 15.94 -2.55 -4.69
N SER A 286 17.01 -3.12 -5.22
CA SER A 286 17.20 -4.57 -5.23
C SER A 286 17.49 -5.06 -3.81
N VAL A 287 16.71 -6.04 -3.35
CA VAL A 287 16.79 -6.55 -1.98
C VAL A 287 17.22 -8.01 -1.91
N ARG A 288 17.06 -8.76 -2.98
CA ARG A 288 17.58 -10.14 -3.15
C ARG A 288 17.93 -10.40 -4.62
N GLY A 289 19.01 -11.18 -4.89
CA GLY A 289 19.37 -11.61 -6.23
C GLY A 289 20.86 -11.56 -6.55
N LYS A 290 21.20 -11.94 -7.80
CA LYS A 290 22.57 -11.94 -8.30
C LYS A 290 23.04 -10.49 -8.53
N GLY A 291 24.09 -10.08 -7.86
CA GLY A 291 24.70 -8.76 -8.02
C GLY A 291 24.54 -7.80 -6.84
N LEU A 292 23.90 -8.22 -5.77
CA LEU A 292 23.96 -7.56 -4.47
C LEU A 292 25.29 -7.93 -3.82
N SER A 293 26.29 -7.05 -3.92
CA SER A 293 27.58 -7.14 -3.22
C SER A 293 27.64 -6.15 -2.08
#